data_8253b3844764f5871cecbd5c41fb6373
#
_entry.id   8253b3844764f5871cecbd5c41fb6373
#
_cell.length_a   1.000
_cell.length_b   1.000
_cell.length_c   1.000
_cell.angle_alpha   90.00
_cell.angle_beta   90.00
_cell.angle_gamma   90.00
#
_symmetry.space_group_name_H-M   'P 1'
#
loop_
_entity.id
_entity.type
_entity.pdbx_description
1 polymer ?
#
loop_
_entity_poly.entity_id
_entity_poly.type
_entity_poly.pdbx_seq_one_letter_code
_entity_poly.pdbx_strand_id
1 'polypeptide(L)' 'NYDKYTGKFPKKDREFKQVALEIKNLQEKLDLSIATEDYEQAADLKEQIDDLNMKVKNW' A
#
# COMPACT_ATOMS: atom_id res chain seq x y z
N ASN A 1 -33.46 1.14 0.23
CA ASN A 1 -33.08 1.14 0.37
C ASN A 1 -31.87 1.18 0.75
N TYR A 2 -31.15 0.89 1.14
CA TYR A 2 -30.11 0.94 1.57
C TYR A 2 -29.30 -0.18 1.53
N ASP A 3 -29.52 -1.07 1.53
CA ASP A 3 -28.82 -2.25 1.50
C ASP A 3 -28.03 -2.46 0.29
N LYS A 4 -28.30 -1.86 -0.76
CA LYS A 4 -27.54 -2.03 -1.94
C LYS A 4 -26.18 -1.48 -1.84
N TYR A 5 -26.00 -0.35 -1.26
CA TYR A 5 -24.64 0.18 -1.25
C TYR A 5 -23.78 -0.52 -0.27
N THR A 6 -24.36 -1.25 0.63
CA THR A 6 -23.53 -2.04 1.51
C THR A 6 -22.72 -3.04 0.76
N GLY A 7 -23.25 -3.57 -0.29
CA GLY A 7 -22.53 -4.58 -1.03
C GLY A 7 -21.28 -4.06 -1.69
N LYS A 8 -21.28 -2.80 -2.06
CA LYS A 8 -20.11 -2.26 -2.72
C LYS A 8 -19.00 -1.89 -1.78
N PHE A 9 -19.35 -1.26 -0.72
CA PHE A 9 -18.34 -0.76 0.18
C PHE A 9 -17.44 -1.81 0.74
N PRO A 10 -17.92 -2.93 1.21
CA PRO A 10 -17.05 -3.92 1.82
C PRO A 10 -15.95 -4.39 0.90
N LYS A 11 -16.24 -4.49 -0.38
CA LYS A 11 -15.26 -4.96 -1.30
C LYS A 11 -14.11 -3.97 -1.44
N LYS A 12 -14.43 -2.72 -1.65
CA LYS A 12 -13.42 -1.69 -1.82
C LYS A 12 -12.64 -1.50 -0.54
N ASP A 13 -13.34 -1.57 0.58
CA ASP A 13 -12.70 -1.41 1.86
C ASP A 13 -11.66 -2.49 2.09
N ARG A 14 -11.97 -3.70 1.68
CA ARG A 14 -11.05 -4.81 1.84
C ARG A 14 -9.78 -4.59 1.03
N GLU A 15 -9.93 -4.16 -0.20
CA GLU A 15 -8.77 -3.90 -1.04
C GLU A 15 -7.92 -2.79 -0.48
N PHE A 16 -8.56 -1.76 0.03
CA PHE A 16 -7.82 -0.65 0.61
C PHE A 16 -6.99 -1.11 1.80
N LYS A 17 -7.59 -1.92 2.66
CA LYS A 17 -6.86 -2.42 3.83
C LYS A 17 -5.67 -3.27 3.44
N GLN A 18 -5.83 -4.06 2.41
CA GLN A 18 -4.75 -4.92 1.95
C GLN A 18 -3.60 -4.10 1.41
N VAL A 19 -3.91 -3.09 0.61
CA VAL A 19 -2.87 -2.24 0.07
C VAL A 19 -2.18 -1.46 1.18
N ALA A 20 -2.94 -0.98 2.14
CA ALA A 20 -2.35 -0.24 3.26
C ALA A 20 -1.38 -1.12 4.03
N LEU A 21 -1.72 -2.37 4.22
CA LEU A 21 -0.83 -3.30 4.91
C LEU A 21 0.43 -3.53 4.10
N GLU A 22 0.29 -3.66 2.80
CA GLU A 22 1.43 -3.84 1.92
C GLU A 22 2.36 -2.64 2.00
N ILE A 23 1.79 -1.44 1.97
CA ILE A 23 2.59 -0.23 2.07
C ILE A 23 3.36 -0.22 3.37
N LYS A 24 2.70 -0.59 4.46
CA LYS A 24 3.36 -0.62 5.75
C LYS A 24 4.52 -1.59 5.76
N ASN A 25 4.30 -2.78 5.20
CA ASN A 25 5.37 -3.77 5.13
C ASN A 25 6.55 -3.26 4.31
N LEU A 26 6.26 -2.66 3.18
CA LEU A 26 7.31 -2.11 2.34
C LEU A 26 8.05 -0.98 3.05
N GLN A 27 7.31 -0.19 3.80
CA GLN A 27 7.93 0.90 4.54
C GLN A 27 8.93 0.38 5.55
N GLU A 28 8.59 -0.69 6.24
CA GLU A 28 9.50 -1.29 7.21
C GLU A 28 10.74 -1.82 6.53
N LYS A 29 10.55 -2.46 5.39
CA LYS A 29 11.69 -2.96 4.64
C LYS A 29 12.56 -1.82 4.14
N LEU A 30 11.93 -0.73 3.74
CA LEU A 30 12.66 0.44 3.29
C LEU A 30 13.53 1.00 4.42
N ASP A 31 12.96 1.11 5.60
CA ASP A 31 13.72 1.58 6.75
C ASP A 31 14.92 0.69 7.01
N LEU A 32 14.72 -0.61 6.93
CA LEU A 32 15.79 -1.57 7.13
C LEU A 32 16.87 -1.41 6.08
N SER A 33 16.47 -1.24 4.83
CA SER A 33 17.42 -1.07 3.75
C SER A 33 18.28 0.16 3.98
N ILE A 34 17.67 1.23 4.43
CA ILE A 34 18.43 2.44 4.71
C ILE A 34 19.39 2.22 5.87
N ALA A 35 18.93 1.52 6.88
CA ALA A 35 19.76 1.25 8.05
C ALA A 35 20.98 0.41 7.70
N THR A 36 20.83 -0.47 6.73
CA THR A 36 21.95 -1.30 6.28
C THR A 36 22.68 -0.70 5.09
N GLU A 37 22.30 0.51 4.69
CA GLU A 37 22.90 1.21 3.56
C GLU A 37 22.71 0.46 2.25
N ASP A 38 21.61 -0.27 2.13
CA ASP A 38 21.27 -0.96 0.91
C ASP A 38 20.39 -0.04 0.07
N TYR A 39 21.01 0.96 -0.53
CA TYR A 39 20.27 2.02 -1.20
C TYR A 39 19.60 1.55 -2.49
N GLU A 40 20.15 0.55 -3.12
CA GLU A 40 19.52 -0.01 -4.31
C GLU A 40 18.17 -0.61 -3.98
N GLN A 41 18.14 -1.40 -2.93
CA GLN A 41 16.89 -1.98 -2.50
C GLN A 41 15.93 -0.93 -1.98
N ALA A 42 16.46 0.07 -1.31
CA ALA A 42 15.64 1.16 -0.81
C ALA A 42 14.93 1.87 -1.96
N ALA A 43 15.61 2.07 -3.06
CA ALA A 43 15.02 2.72 -4.21
C ALA A 43 13.89 1.87 -4.79
N ASP A 44 14.10 0.58 -4.89
CA ASP A 44 13.08 -0.33 -5.38
C ASP A 44 11.85 -0.31 -4.49
N LEU A 45 12.09 -0.38 -3.19
CA LEU A 45 10.99 -0.39 -2.24
C LEU A 45 10.20 0.90 -2.30
N LYS A 46 10.90 2.01 -2.42
CA LYS A 46 10.23 3.28 -2.51
C LYS A 46 9.36 3.37 -3.76
N GLU A 47 9.84 2.83 -4.85
CA GLU A 47 9.08 2.82 -6.09
C GLU A 47 7.80 2.01 -5.92
N GLN A 48 7.90 0.87 -5.26
CA GLN A 48 6.73 0.05 -5.02
C GLN A 48 5.72 0.77 -4.14
N ILE A 49 6.21 1.46 -3.13
CA ILE A 49 5.33 2.21 -2.25
C ILE A 49 4.62 3.31 -3.04
N ASP A 50 5.33 4.01 -3.87
CA ASP A 50 4.73 5.06 -4.68
C ASP A 50 3.66 4.50 -5.60
N ASP A 51 3.92 3.35 -6.20
CA ASP A 51 2.95 2.70 -7.06
C ASP A 51 1.67 2.39 -6.32
N LEU A 52 1.80 1.83 -5.14
CA LEU A 52 0.63 1.49 -4.34
C LEU A 52 -0.13 2.74 -3.91
N ASN A 53 0.60 3.77 -3.55
CA ASN A 53 -0.03 5.02 -3.17
C ASN A 53 -0.84 5.62 -4.32
N MET A 54 -0.28 5.55 -5.52
CA MET A 54 -0.99 6.02 -6.69
C MET A 54 -2.25 5.24 -6.94
N LYS A 55 -2.17 3.94 -6.76
CA LYS A 55 -3.31 3.08 -6.94
C LYS A 55 -4.45 3.49 -6.01
N VAL A 56 -4.11 3.70 -4.75
CA VAL A 56 -5.11 4.08 -3.77
C VAL A 56 -5.69 5.44 -4.09
N LYS A 57 -4.86 6.32 -4.59
CA LYS A 57 -5.29 7.66 -4.91
C LYS A 57 -6.35 7.67 -6.01
N ASN A 58 -6.26 6.74 -6.92
CA ASN A 58 -7.19 6.67 -8.03
C ASN A 58 -8.49 5.94 -7.70
N TRP A 59 -8.60 5.38 -6.54
CA TRP A 59 -9.81 4.70 -6.12
C TRP A 59 -10.89 5.71 -5.75
#